data_c5ed373e6e987c2899cfb66fd50dbf34
#
_entry.id   c5ed373e6e987c2899cfb66fd50dbf34
#
_cell.length_a   1.000
_cell.length_b   1.000
_cell.length_c   1.000
_cell.angle_alpha   90.00
_cell.angle_beta   90.00
_cell.angle_gamma   90.00
#
_symmetry.space_group_name_H-M   'P 1'
#
loop_
_entity.id
_entity.type
_entity.pdbx_description
1 polymer ?
#
loop_
_entity_poly.entity_id
_entity_poly.type
_entity_poly.pdbx_seq_one_letter_code
_entity_poly.pdbx_strand_id
1 'polypeptide(L)'
;MHPAHRILRRIETCALALLLGTAALAAGAQNEPTHPKHEVRNTTHASERDWWKNAVIYEIYPRSFQDTNGDGIGDLNGITERLDYLQKLGVDAIWLTPVYPSPQVDFGYDISDFRSIDPQYGKLADFDRLVSEAQKRHIRVIMDMVMNHTSDQHKWFLESRSSRDNPYRDWYVWRDPSASSGQSPGETATGAGRPPSNWQSYFGHSAWQWDPTTRQYYYHKFYIQQPDLNWYNPEVHQAFKDIMGFWLKRGVGGFRFDAIVDLFEDPKLTDEGVVKDKDGKPLINAYGDPQLDESKTNNQPGVHEVMQEMRAAMDKFDSNAFPGTRVLIGETYLPNIAELAKMYGSADKPEFHLPMDTQVGMINKLDATEFRSKLIEAETQIGANIPLLLFDNHDNPRIDLRYGDGVHDTDIERVISTVLLASRGAALFYYGDEIGMKTTPPTRKQDVKDPIGITGWPREKGRDGERTPMQWNATANAGFTTGKPWLPVPPSAATINVAAEQDDPGSLFNWYRALIRLKKTVPAFENGANIMLDTGNTRILSWMRQAPGAPQVVVSVNFTAQPQTVDLTVDGAGIEPRRLKTLLKSPGVADPASLKSIALGPYGVYIGELL
;
A
#
# COMPACT_ATOMS: atom_id res chain seq x y z
N MET A 1 34.41 16.58 -20.78
CA MET A 1 34.07 17.89 -20.23
C MET A 1 32.56 18.06 -20.36
N HIS A 2 31.85 17.84 -19.29
CA HIS A 2 30.38 17.87 -19.24
C HIS A 2 29.92 19.20 -18.65
N PRO A 3 28.87 19.83 -19.15
CA PRO A 3 28.36 21.11 -18.66
C PRO A 3 27.33 20.90 -17.56
N ALA A 4 27.78 20.88 -16.32
CA ALA A 4 26.93 20.85 -15.11
C ALA A 4 27.20 22.10 -14.25
N HIS A 5 26.98 23.28 -14.81
CA HIS A 5 27.02 24.55 -14.06
C HIS A 5 26.14 25.61 -14.74
N ARG A 6 24.80 25.44 -14.65
CA ARG A 6 23.86 26.54 -14.98
C ARG A 6 22.40 26.26 -14.56
N ILE A 7 22.15 25.91 -13.31
CA ILE A 7 20.80 26.02 -12.70
C ILE A 7 20.93 26.35 -11.21
N LEU A 8 21.53 27.48 -10.91
CA LEU A 8 21.58 28.02 -9.54
C LEU A 8 21.66 29.55 -9.60
N ARG A 9 20.72 30.18 -10.26
CA ARG A 9 20.45 31.63 -10.16
C ARG A 9 19.09 31.95 -10.77
N ARG A 10 18.00 31.64 -10.04
CA ARG A 10 16.66 32.24 -10.25
C ARG A 10 15.68 31.84 -9.15
N ILE A 11 16.05 32.06 -7.88
CA ILE A 11 15.09 32.15 -6.77
C ILE A 11 15.61 33.23 -5.81
N GLU A 12 15.69 34.43 -6.29
CA GLU A 12 15.80 35.66 -5.46
C GLU A 12 15.13 36.74 -6.26
N THR A 13 13.84 36.92 -6.05
CA THR A 13 13.08 38.18 -6.26
C THR A 13 11.60 37.88 -6.23
N CYS A 14 11.01 37.79 -5.04
CA CYS A 14 9.59 38.04 -4.77
C CYS A 14 9.33 37.98 -3.26
N ALA A 15 9.91 38.91 -2.53
CA ALA A 15 9.53 39.19 -1.14
C ALA A 15 9.97 40.62 -0.80
N LEU A 16 9.29 41.62 -1.33
CA LEU A 16 9.31 42.98 -0.76
C LEU A 16 8.26 43.85 -1.46
N ALA A 17 7.08 43.88 -0.93
CA ALA A 17 6.14 45.02 -1.02
C ALA A 17 4.85 44.65 -0.29
N LEU A 18 4.69 45.20 0.91
CA LEU A 18 3.46 45.77 1.47
C LEU A 18 3.60 45.90 3.01
N LEU A 19 4.23 46.96 3.39
CA LEU A 19 4.12 47.59 4.72
C LEU A 19 4.13 49.08 4.47
N LEU A 20 2.97 49.75 4.63
CA LEU A 20 2.86 51.13 5.07
C LEU A 20 1.38 51.58 5.10
N GLY A 21 1.01 52.12 6.26
CA GLY A 21 -0.17 52.94 6.48
C GLY A 21 -1.29 52.22 7.27
N THR A 22 -1.77 52.69 8.44
CA THR A 22 -1.72 53.99 9.08
C THR A 22 -2.12 53.85 10.54
N ALA A 23 -1.49 54.63 11.41
CA ALA A 23 -1.87 54.81 12.80
C ALA A 23 -3.03 55.76 12.95
N ALA A 24 -3.98 55.48 13.86
CA ALA A 24 -4.86 56.47 14.45
C ALA A 24 -5.12 56.12 15.92
N LEU A 25 -4.80 57.06 16.79
CA LEU A 25 -5.05 57.07 18.22
C LEU A 25 -6.56 57.21 18.52
N ALA A 26 -7.04 56.54 19.54
CA ALA A 26 -8.09 57.04 20.43
C ALA A 26 -8.01 56.38 21.81
N ALA A 27 -8.22 57.19 22.84
CA ALA A 27 -7.95 56.99 24.23
C ALA A 27 -9.05 56.21 24.99
N GLY A 28 -8.61 55.45 26.00
CA GLY A 28 -9.11 55.41 27.36
C GLY A 28 -10.53 54.88 27.65
N ALA A 29 -10.59 53.66 28.23
CA ALA A 29 -11.48 53.36 29.37
C ALA A 29 -10.98 52.06 30.05
N GLN A 30 -10.71 52.18 31.35
CA GLN A 30 -10.42 51.07 32.24
C GLN A 30 -11.70 50.25 32.48
N ASN A 31 -11.62 48.93 32.38
CA ASN A 31 -12.53 48.01 33.09
C ASN A 31 -11.86 46.64 33.33
N GLU A 32 -12.28 46.04 34.42
CA GLU A 32 -11.78 44.87 35.16
C GLU A 32 -11.52 43.60 34.38
N PRO A 33 -10.74 42.61 34.94
CA PRO A 33 -10.33 41.40 34.23
C PRO A 33 -11.47 40.39 34.18
N THR A 34 -12.08 40.24 33.03
CA THR A 34 -12.94 39.11 32.75
C THR A 34 -12.06 37.92 32.30
N HIS A 35 -12.21 36.78 32.97
CA HIS A 35 -11.62 35.51 32.61
C HIS A 35 -11.81 35.21 31.11
N PRO A 36 -10.79 34.78 30.40
CA PRO A 36 -10.96 34.37 28.99
C PRO A 36 -11.83 33.12 28.97
N LYS A 37 -13.02 33.24 28.40
CA LYS A 37 -13.74 32.07 27.90
C LYS A 37 -12.86 31.46 26.84
N HIS A 38 -12.36 30.25 27.08
CA HIS A 38 -11.76 29.43 26.03
C HIS A 38 -12.79 29.26 24.94
N GLU A 39 -12.64 30.02 23.85
CA GLU A 39 -13.19 29.63 22.57
C GLU A 39 -12.56 28.30 22.19
N VAL A 40 -13.32 27.23 22.33
CA VAL A 40 -13.01 25.96 21.67
C VAL A 40 -13.11 26.26 20.17
N ARG A 41 -11.97 26.64 19.58
CA ARG A 41 -11.86 26.75 18.13
C ARG A 41 -12.25 25.40 17.55
N ASN A 42 -13.08 25.41 16.54
CA ASN A 42 -13.48 24.30 15.68
C ASN A 42 -12.27 23.66 14.98
N THR A 43 -11.30 23.12 15.73
CA THR A 43 -10.15 22.38 15.21
C THR A 43 -10.51 20.96 14.84
N THR A 44 -11.64 20.42 15.32
CA THR A 44 -12.09 19.04 15.08
C THR A 44 -12.49 18.80 13.62
N HIS A 45 -13.16 19.72 12.95
CA HIS A 45 -13.62 19.50 11.56
C HIS A 45 -12.51 19.60 10.50
N ALA A 46 -11.47 20.38 10.71
CA ALA A 46 -10.33 20.44 9.80
C ALA A 46 -9.44 19.19 9.93
N SER A 47 -9.22 18.73 11.16
CA SER A 47 -8.43 17.49 11.42
C SER A 47 -9.11 16.24 10.87
N GLU A 48 -10.44 16.15 10.90
CA GLU A 48 -11.20 15.02 10.35
C GLU A 48 -11.18 14.97 8.82
N ARG A 49 -11.06 16.12 8.14
CA ARG A 49 -10.94 16.15 6.66
C ARG A 49 -9.58 15.71 6.17
N ASP A 50 -8.54 15.99 6.94
CA ASP A 50 -7.14 15.78 6.54
C ASP A 50 -6.50 14.55 7.22
N TRP A 51 -7.28 13.73 7.93
CA TRP A 51 -6.81 12.58 8.69
C TRP A 51 -5.87 11.67 7.90
N TRP A 52 -6.15 11.48 6.61
CA TRP A 52 -5.46 10.57 5.71
C TRP A 52 -4.06 11.05 5.30
N LYS A 53 -3.78 12.34 5.43
CA LYS A 53 -2.50 12.92 4.99
C LYS A 53 -1.29 12.42 5.78
N ASN A 54 -1.50 12.03 7.03
CA ASN A 54 -0.46 11.50 7.91
C ASN A 54 -0.90 10.17 8.55
N ALA A 55 -1.84 9.48 7.91
CA ALA A 55 -2.44 8.28 8.44
C ALA A 55 -1.44 7.14 8.59
N VAL A 56 -1.70 6.32 9.59
CA VAL A 56 -1.10 5.00 9.76
C VAL A 56 -2.17 3.97 9.45
N ILE A 57 -1.99 3.27 8.34
CA ILE A 57 -2.92 2.28 7.81
C ILE A 57 -2.35 0.88 8.06
N TYR A 58 -3.17 -0.02 8.59
CA TYR A 58 -2.80 -1.38 8.90
C TYR A 58 -3.53 -2.34 7.97
N GLU A 59 -2.80 -3.08 7.16
CA GLU A 59 -3.40 -4.08 6.28
C GLU A 59 -3.70 -5.36 7.06
N ILE A 60 -4.93 -5.82 6.95
CA ILE A 60 -5.40 -7.10 7.51
C ILE A 60 -5.73 -8.05 6.38
N TYR A 61 -5.10 -9.23 6.40
CA TYR A 61 -5.52 -10.39 5.65
C TYR A 61 -6.50 -11.20 6.52
N PRO A 62 -7.84 -11.03 6.36
CA PRO A 62 -8.83 -11.52 7.31
C PRO A 62 -8.68 -12.99 7.62
N ARG A 63 -8.40 -13.78 6.60
CA ARG A 63 -8.23 -15.23 6.64
C ARG A 63 -7.17 -15.71 7.64
N SER A 64 -6.16 -14.86 7.92
CA SER A 64 -5.02 -15.17 8.78
C SER A 64 -4.95 -14.35 10.07
N PHE A 65 -5.91 -13.47 10.34
CA PHE A 65 -5.78 -12.54 11.45
C PHE A 65 -6.26 -13.10 12.79
N GLN A 66 -7.53 -13.54 12.89
CA GLN A 66 -8.09 -14.19 14.08
C GLN A 66 -9.33 -15.00 13.71
N ASP A 67 -9.35 -16.26 14.10
CA ASP A 67 -10.49 -17.16 13.97
C ASP A 67 -11.25 -17.25 15.29
N THR A 68 -12.56 -17.03 15.26
CA THR A 68 -13.43 -17.10 16.44
C THR A 68 -14.32 -18.34 16.48
N ASN A 69 -14.53 -19.01 15.36
CA ASN A 69 -15.44 -20.14 15.25
C ASN A 69 -14.74 -21.51 15.27
N GLY A 70 -13.40 -21.53 15.14
CA GLY A 70 -12.57 -22.72 15.23
C GLY A 70 -12.47 -23.52 13.93
N ASP A 71 -12.84 -22.94 12.78
CA ASP A 71 -12.74 -23.63 11.48
C ASP A 71 -11.34 -23.52 10.84
N GLY A 72 -10.46 -22.72 11.44
CA GLY A 72 -9.08 -22.51 10.99
C GLY A 72 -8.90 -21.34 10.03
N ILE A 73 -9.97 -20.58 9.77
CA ILE A 73 -10.00 -19.38 8.91
C ILE A 73 -10.37 -18.18 9.78
N GLY A 74 -9.61 -17.10 9.70
CA GLY A 74 -9.92 -15.85 10.41
C GLY A 74 -11.21 -15.22 9.89
N ASP A 75 -11.92 -14.49 10.77
CA ASP A 75 -13.23 -13.94 10.49
C ASP A 75 -13.42 -12.49 10.97
N LEU A 76 -14.53 -11.83 10.59
CA LEU A 76 -14.83 -10.45 10.95
C LEU A 76 -15.03 -10.24 12.46
N ASN A 77 -15.50 -11.27 13.17
CA ASN A 77 -15.64 -11.23 14.61
C ASN A 77 -14.26 -11.21 15.28
N GLY A 78 -13.33 -12.00 14.75
CA GLY A 78 -11.94 -12.01 15.20
C GLY A 78 -11.26 -10.66 15.01
N ILE A 79 -11.48 -10.01 13.87
CA ILE A 79 -10.98 -8.64 13.69
C ILE A 79 -11.60 -7.70 14.71
N THR A 80 -12.92 -7.83 14.95
CA THR A 80 -13.63 -7.01 15.94
C THR A 80 -13.08 -7.20 17.36
N GLU A 81 -12.75 -8.42 17.77
CA GLU A 81 -12.13 -8.72 19.06
C GLU A 81 -10.73 -8.13 19.22
N ARG A 82 -10.01 -7.91 18.12
CA ARG A 82 -8.66 -7.36 18.11
C ARG A 82 -8.57 -5.85 17.90
N LEU A 83 -9.69 -5.14 17.84
CA LEU A 83 -9.71 -3.67 17.66
C LEU A 83 -9.03 -2.91 18.81
N ASP A 84 -9.08 -3.40 20.06
CA ASP A 84 -8.38 -2.77 21.18
C ASP A 84 -6.86 -2.87 21.04
N TYR A 85 -6.37 -3.97 20.46
CA TYR A 85 -4.96 -4.12 20.10
C TYR A 85 -4.53 -3.09 19.05
N LEU A 86 -5.32 -2.94 18.01
CA LEU A 86 -5.06 -1.97 16.92
C LEU A 86 -5.13 -0.52 17.42
N GLN A 87 -6.08 -0.22 18.31
CA GLN A 87 -6.15 1.08 18.99
C GLN A 87 -4.91 1.33 19.85
N LYS A 88 -4.46 0.34 20.63
CA LYS A 88 -3.25 0.42 21.46
C LYS A 88 -1.98 0.60 20.60
N LEU A 89 -1.91 -0.04 19.43
CA LEU A 89 -0.83 0.15 18.45
C LEU A 89 -0.84 1.59 17.91
N GLY A 90 -2.02 2.16 17.72
CA GLY A 90 -2.21 3.56 17.34
C GLY A 90 -2.52 3.77 15.87
N VAL A 91 -3.08 2.78 15.16
CA VAL A 91 -3.46 2.92 13.75
C VAL A 91 -4.67 3.83 13.56
N ASP A 92 -4.80 4.46 12.40
CA ASP A 92 -5.91 5.35 12.04
C ASP A 92 -6.96 4.65 11.18
N ALA A 93 -6.52 3.66 10.44
CA ALA A 93 -7.39 2.86 9.59
C ALA A 93 -6.88 1.43 9.47
N ILE A 94 -7.79 0.51 9.20
CA ILE A 94 -7.51 -0.85 8.75
C ILE A 94 -7.96 -0.98 7.30
N TRP A 95 -7.11 -1.57 6.47
CA TRP A 95 -7.48 -2.04 5.14
C TRP A 95 -7.70 -3.55 5.21
N LEU A 96 -8.89 -3.98 4.81
CA LEU A 96 -9.26 -5.39 4.71
C LEU A 96 -9.07 -5.86 3.27
N THR A 97 -8.27 -6.90 3.04
CA THR A 97 -8.29 -7.61 1.77
C THR A 97 -9.68 -8.23 1.56
N PRO A 98 -10.07 -8.69 0.34
CA PRO A 98 -11.46 -8.97 0.04
C PRO A 98 -12.16 -9.93 1.00
N VAL A 99 -13.35 -9.54 1.45
CA VAL A 99 -14.24 -10.33 2.33
C VAL A 99 -15.56 -10.69 1.65
N TYR A 100 -15.64 -10.48 0.35
CA TYR A 100 -16.80 -10.77 -0.48
C TYR A 100 -16.95 -12.28 -0.77
N PRO A 101 -18.15 -12.77 -1.11
CA PRO A 101 -18.33 -14.12 -1.62
C PRO A 101 -17.38 -14.42 -2.79
N SER A 102 -16.66 -15.52 -2.66
CA SER A 102 -15.65 -15.94 -3.62
C SER A 102 -15.56 -17.46 -3.65
N PRO A 103 -15.37 -18.11 -4.80
CA PRO A 103 -14.96 -19.51 -4.89
C PRO A 103 -13.58 -19.79 -4.30
N GLN A 104 -12.83 -18.77 -3.90
CA GLN A 104 -11.51 -18.84 -3.26
C GLN A 104 -10.41 -19.42 -4.16
N VAL A 105 -10.52 -19.23 -5.47
CA VAL A 105 -9.44 -19.61 -6.40
C VAL A 105 -8.21 -18.72 -6.16
N ASP A 106 -8.43 -17.44 -5.87
CA ASP A 106 -7.40 -16.48 -5.48
C ASP A 106 -7.70 -15.86 -4.10
N PHE A 107 -8.15 -16.71 -3.17
CA PHE A 107 -8.37 -16.38 -1.75
C PHE A 107 -9.13 -15.07 -1.49
N GLY A 108 -10.18 -14.82 -2.28
CA GLY A 108 -11.08 -13.67 -2.13
C GLY A 108 -11.03 -12.68 -3.28
N TYR A 109 -9.96 -12.65 -4.09
CA TYR A 109 -9.86 -11.75 -5.24
C TYR A 109 -10.71 -12.19 -6.44
N ASP A 110 -11.14 -13.44 -6.52
CA ASP A 110 -12.14 -13.96 -7.48
C ASP A 110 -13.57 -13.76 -6.94
N ILE A 111 -14.06 -12.51 -6.99
CA ILE A 111 -15.33 -12.09 -6.36
C ILE A 111 -16.54 -12.54 -7.16
N SER A 112 -17.48 -13.23 -6.50
CA SER A 112 -18.76 -13.68 -7.10
C SER A 112 -19.97 -12.81 -6.76
N ASP A 113 -19.88 -11.96 -5.72
CA ASP A 113 -20.90 -10.95 -5.35
C ASP A 113 -20.26 -9.80 -4.57
N PHE A 114 -20.26 -8.59 -5.13
CA PHE A 114 -19.68 -7.40 -4.51
C PHE A 114 -20.52 -6.76 -3.39
N ARG A 115 -21.73 -7.26 -3.11
CA ARG A 115 -22.68 -6.65 -2.16
C ARG A 115 -23.03 -7.54 -0.98
N SER A 116 -22.22 -8.56 -0.73
CA SER A 116 -22.38 -9.49 0.38
C SER A 116 -21.05 -9.77 1.06
N ILE A 117 -21.10 -10.49 2.17
CA ILE A 117 -19.91 -11.01 2.88
C ILE A 117 -19.87 -12.52 2.66
N ASP A 118 -18.68 -13.05 2.39
CA ASP A 118 -18.47 -14.49 2.29
C ASP A 118 -18.83 -15.18 3.62
N PRO A 119 -19.64 -16.26 3.60
CA PRO A 119 -20.03 -16.97 4.81
C PRO A 119 -18.86 -17.45 5.67
N GLN A 120 -17.67 -17.68 5.11
CA GLN A 120 -16.49 -18.06 5.88
C GLN A 120 -15.99 -16.92 6.78
N TYR A 121 -16.23 -15.66 6.40
CA TYR A 121 -15.83 -14.48 7.18
C TYR A 121 -16.98 -13.95 8.05
N GLY A 122 -18.20 -14.40 7.84
CA GLY A 122 -19.39 -13.95 8.57
C GLY A 122 -20.51 -13.48 7.66
N LYS A 123 -21.19 -12.43 8.04
CA LYS A 123 -22.33 -11.84 7.32
C LYS A 123 -22.32 -10.32 7.42
N LEU A 124 -23.18 -9.64 6.64
CA LEU A 124 -23.30 -8.18 6.64
C LEU A 124 -23.48 -7.58 8.03
N ALA A 125 -24.21 -8.23 8.94
CA ALA A 125 -24.38 -7.76 10.31
C ALA A 125 -23.07 -7.78 11.13
N ASP A 126 -22.18 -8.74 10.85
CA ASP A 126 -20.85 -8.82 11.50
C ASP A 126 -19.94 -7.71 10.95
N PHE A 127 -20.04 -7.43 9.66
CA PHE A 127 -19.34 -6.29 9.04
C PHE A 127 -19.83 -4.94 9.60
N ASP A 128 -21.16 -4.74 9.68
CA ASP A 128 -21.74 -3.51 10.25
C ASP A 128 -21.29 -3.31 11.70
N ARG A 129 -21.20 -4.41 12.49
CA ARG A 129 -20.65 -4.39 13.83
C ARG A 129 -19.17 -4.02 13.86
N LEU A 130 -18.34 -4.62 12.99
CA LEU A 130 -16.92 -4.28 12.88
C LEU A 130 -16.73 -2.78 12.60
N VAL A 131 -17.44 -2.23 11.61
CA VAL A 131 -17.38 -0.81 11.27
C VAL A 131 -17.78 0.07 12.47
N SER A 132 -18.88 -0.27 13.14
CA SER A 132 -19.36 0.48 14.31
C SER A 132 -18.37 0.43 15.48
N GLU A 133 -17.78 -0.73 15.77
CA GLU A 133 -16.80 -0.89 16.85
C GLU A 133 -15.45 -0.23 16.53
N ALA A 134 -15.04 -0.24 15.28
CA ALA A 134 -13.85 0.47 14.80
C ALA A 134 -14.03 1.99 14.93
N GLN A 135 -15.19 2.52 14.54
CA GLN A 135 -15.54 3.94 14.68
C GLN A 135 -15.47 4.43 16.14
N LYS A 136 -15.95 3.64 17.10
CA LYS A 136 -15.85 3.96 18.54
C LYS A 136 -14.41 4.11 19.02
N ARG A 137 -13.47 3.49 18.32
CA ARG A 137 -12.02 3.54 18.60
C ARG A 137 -11.27 4.52 17.70
N HIS A 138 -12.00 5.32 16.92
CA HIS A 138 -11.45 6.23 15.91
C HIS A 138 -10.64 5.53 14.82
N ILE A 139 -10.93 4.27 14.53
CA ILE A 139 -10.33 3.49 13.46
C ILE A 139 -11.30 3.44 12.27
N ARG A 140 -10.82 3.74 11.07
CA ARG A 140 -11.59 3.66 9.83
C ARG A 140 -11.39 2.30 9.18
N VAL A 141 -12.45 1.81 8.54
CA VAL A 141 -12.38 0.57 7.76
C VAL A 141 -12.30 0.93 6.27
N ILE A 142 -11.25 0.50 5.60
CA ILE A 142 -11.02 0.63 4.16
C ILE A 142 -11.25 -0.74 3.56
N MET A 143 -12.08 -0.83 2.52
CA MET A 143 -12.34 -2.09 1.83
C MET A 143 -11.53 -2.20 0.56
N ASP A 144 -11.14 -3.41 0.23
CA ASP A 144 -10.61 -3.71 -1.09
C ASP A 144 -11.72 -3.66 -2.15
N MET A 145 -11.41 -3.18 -3.34
CA MET A 145 -12.34 -3.11 -4.47
C MET A 145 -11.64 -3.61 -5.71
N VAL A 146 -11.89 -4.87 -6.04
CA VAL A 146 -11.34 -5.52 -7.23
C VAL A 146 -12.13 -5.07 -8.44
N MET A 147 -11.55 -4.15 -9.21
CA MET A 147 -12.26 -3.52 -10.34
C MET A 147 -11.94 -4.19 -11.68
N ASN A 148 -10.78 -4.84 -11.79
CA ASN A 148 -10.32 -5.39 -13.06
C ASN A 148 -11.15 -6.57 -13.55
N HIS A 149 -11.55 -7.47 -12.67
CA HIS A 149 -12.19 -8.74 -13.02
C HIS A 149 -13.25 -9.15 -12.01
N THR A 150 -13.96 -10.22 -12.32
CA THR A 150 -14.83 -10.93 -11.37
C THR A 150 -14.44 -12.40 -11.33
N SER A 151 -15.04 -13.17 -10.40
CA SER A 151 -15.06 -14.62 -10.53
C SER A 151 -15.80 -15.05 -11.82
N ASP A 152 -15.40 -16.18 -12.40
CA ASP A 152 -16.17 -16.86 -13.44
C ASP A 152 -17.53 -17.40 -12.93
N GLN A 153 -17.75 -17.38 -11.60
CA GLN A 153 -19.03 -17.68 -10.95
C GLN A 153 -19.87 -16.44 -10.66
N HIS A 154 -19.38 -15.24 -10.98
CA HIS A 154 -20.17 -14.02 -10.83
C HIS A 154 -21.36 -14.04 -11.79
N LYS A 155 -22.53 -13.59 -11.32
CA LYS A 155 -23.76 -13.57 -12.13
C LYS A 155 -23.57 -12.87 -13.48
N TRP A 156 -22.82 -11.79 -13.51
CA TRP A 156 -22.56 -11.06 -14.77
C TRP A 156 -21.81 -11.91 -15.79
N PHE A 157 -20.79 -12.69 -15.35
CA PHE A 157 -20.05 -13.56 -16.26
C PHE A 157 -20.87 -14.76 -16.71
N LEU A 158 -21.63 -15.40 -15.82
CA LEU A 158 -22.51 -16.50 -16.17
C LEU A 158 -23.53 -16.09 -17.25
N GLU A 159 -24.14 -14.91 -17.10
CA GLU A 159 -25.01 -14.32 -18.11
C GLU A 159 -24.25 -14.00 -19.41
N SER A 160 -23.12 -13.28 -19.32
CA SER A 160 -22.27 -12.92 -20.46
C SER A 160 -21.85 -14.13 -21.30
N ARG A 161 -21.52 -15.23 -20.63
CA ARG A 161 -21.08 -16.48 -21.25
C ARG A 161 -22.22 -17.28 -21.87
N SER A 162 -23.47 -17.05 -21.46
CA SER A 162 -24.63 -17.88 -21.88
C SER A 162 -24.95 -17.74 -23.37
N SER A 163 -24.74 -16.55 -23.95
CA SER A 163 -25.00 -16.25 -25.37
C SER A 163 -24.25 -15.04 -25.84
N ARG A 164 -23.95 -14.97 -27.14
CA ARG A 164 -23.36 -13.77 -27.78
C ARG A 164 -24.31 -12.57 -27.80
N ASP A 165 -25.61 -12.81 -27.68
CA ASP A 165 -26.68 -11.80 -27.71
C ASP A 165 -27.18 -11.44 -26.29
N ASN A 166 -26.56 -11.96 -25.23
CA ASN A 166 -26.93 -11.65 -23.86
C ASN A 166 -26.60 -10.17 -23.53
N PRO A 167 -27.47 -9.42 -22.80
CA PRO A 167 -27.21 -8.03 -22.41
C PRO A 167 -25.90 -7.83 -21.65
N TYR A 168 -25.42 -8.84 -20.93
CA TYR A 168 -24.13 -8.79 -20.22
C TYR A 168 -22.94 -9.16 -21.11
N ARG A 169 -23.14 -9.46 -22.42
CA ARG A 169 -22.04 -9.93 -23.27
C ARG A 169 -20.87 -8.97 -23.25
N ASP A 170 -21.11 -7.69 -23.46
CA ASP A 170 -20.10 -6.64 -23.56
C ASP A 170 -19.61 -6.13 -22.18
N TRP A 171 -20.03 -6.77 -21.10
CA TRP A 171 -19.47 -6.49 -19.77
C TRP A 171 -18.08 -7.08 -19.57
N TYR A 172 -17.70 -8.06 -20.41
CA TYR A 172 -16.40 -8.72 -20.40
C TYR A 172 -15.72 -8.63 -21.75
N VAL A 173 -14.41 -8.83 -21.77
CA VAL A 173 -13.60 -8.75 -22.98
C VAL A 173 -13.65 -10.07 -23.76
N TRP A 174 -14.48 -10.12 -24.79
CA TRP A 174 -14.63 -11.28 -25.66
C TRP A 174 -14.11 -11.00 -27.06
N ARG A 175 -13.40 -11.95 -27.67
CA ARG A 175 -12.87 -11.82 -29.05
C ARG A 175 -13.00 -13.13 -29.81
N ASP A 176 -13.22 -13.00 -31.11
CA ASP A 176 -13.13 -14.14 -32.02
C ASP A 176 -11.68 -14.61 -32.18
N PRO A 177 -11.46 -15.89 -32.51
CA PRO A 177 -10.12 -16.38 -32.84
C PRO A 177 -9.48 -15.53 -33.93
N SER A 178 -8.15 -15.31 -33.85
CA SER A 178 -7.44 -14.62 -34.90
C SER A 178 -7.47 -15.43 -36.21
N ALA A 179 -7.71 -14.75 -37.33
CA ALA A 179 -7.64 -15.38 -38.66
C ALA A 179 -6.20 -15.81 -38.97
N SER A 180 -6.00 -17.06 -39.38
CA SER A 180 -4.67 -17.58 -39.75
C SER A 180 -4.16 -16.91 -41.02
N SER A 181 -3.13 -16.10 -40.93
CA SER A 181 -2.35 -15.74 -42.13
C SER A 181 -1.43 -16.91 -42.49
N GLY A 182 -1.87 -17.78 -43.40
CA GLY A 182 -1.03 -18.55 -44.34
C GLY A 182 -0.07 -19.62 -43.82
N GLN A 183 -0.15 -20.11 -42.60
CA GLN A 183 0.55 -21.34 -42.17
C GLN A 183 -0.43 -22.32 -41.56
N SER A 184 -0.26 -23.60 -41.86
CA SER A 184 -1.14 -24.68 -41.41
C SER A 184 -1.48 -24.57 -39.95
N PRO A 185 -2.75 -24.64 -39.56
CA PRO A 185 -3.14 -24.64 -38.17
C PRO A 185 -2.54 -25.90 -37.53
N GLY A 186 -1.76 -25.73 -36.49
CA GLY A 186 -1.76 -26.76 -35.49
C GLY A 186 -3.20 -26.78 -34.96
N GLU A 187 -4.00 -27.73 -35.44
CA GLU A 187 -5.31 -28.00 -34.83
C GLU A 187 -5.09 -28.21 -33.36
N THR A 188 -5.44 -27.19 -32.55
CA THR A 188 -5.68 -27.48 -31.13
C THR A 188 -6.80 -28.51 -31.13
N ALA A 189 -6.64 -29.58 -30.40
CA ALA A 189 -7.62 -30.69 -30.26
C ALA A 189 -9.05 -30.23 -29.93
N THR A 190 -9.25 -28.94 -29.74
CA THR A 190 -10.49 -28.25 -29.32
C THR A 190 -11.20 -27.50 -30.46
N GLY A 191 -10.62 -27.36 -31.66
CA GLY A 191 -11.18 -26.55 -32.74
C GLY A 191 -11.23 -25.04 -32.46
N ALA A 192 -10.44 -24.56 -31.49
CA ALA A 192 -10.51 -23.22 -30.94
C ALA A 192 -9.88 -22.11 -31.83
N GLY A 193 -9.07 -22.45 -32.82
CA GLY A 193 -8.26 -21.49 -33.56
C GLY A 193 -7.15 -20.90 -32.68
N ARG A 194 -6.51 -19.80 -33.14
CA ARG A 194 -5.45 -19.12 -32.36
C ARG A 194 -6.05 -18.06 -31.45
N PRO A 195 -5.43 -17.81 -30.27
CA PRO A 195 -5.78 -16.65 -29.44
C PRO A 195 -5.70 -15.33 -30.22
N PRO A 196 -6.48 -14.31 -29.82
CA PRO A 196 -6.52 -13.00 -30.49
C PRO A 196 -5.18 -12.25 -30.53
N SER A 197 -4.35 -12.40 -29.51
CA SER A 197 -3.02 -11.81 -29.39
C SER A 197 -2.09 -12.72 -28.58
N ASN A 198 -0.81 -12.32 -28.43
CA ASN A 198 0.18 -13.04 -27.65
C ASN A 198 0.16 -12.72 -26.14
N TRP A 199 -0.79 -11.95 -25.66
CA TRP A 199 -0.83 -11.45 -24.28
C TRP A 199 -0.83 -12.58 -23.26
N GLN A 200 -0.13 -12.33 -22.15
CA GLN A 200 0.07 -13.30 -21.08
C GLN A 200 -0.63 -12.89 -19.78
N SER A 201 -1.09 -13.91 -19.06
CA SER A 201 -1.53 -13.78 -17.68
C SER A 201 -0.33 -13.52 -16.76
N TYR A 202 -0.52 -12.75 -15.69
CA TYR A 202 0.47 -12.61 -14.63
C TYR A 202 0.84 -13.94 -13.98
N PHE A 203 -0.07 -14.93 -14.04
CA PHE A 203 0.13 -16.26 -13.47
C PHE A 203 0.58 -17.31 -14.50
N GLY A 204 1.12 -16.80 -15.63
CA GLY A 204 1.73 -17.60 -16.67
C GLY A 204 0.78 -17.97 -17.81
N HIS A 205 1.37 -18.25 -18.96
CA HIS A 205 0.71 -18.69 -20.17
C HIS A 205 -0.20 -17.62 -20.81
N SER A 206 -1.06 -18.04 -21.75
CA SER A 206 -1.95 -17.14 -22.48
C SER A 206 -2.97 -16.48 -21.55
N ALA A 207 -3.20 -15.17 -21.74
CA ALA A 207 -4.30 -14.43 -21.09
C ALA A 207 -5.66 -14.63 -21.79
N TRP A 208 -5.75 -15.56 -22.74
CA TRP A 208 -6.95 -15.84 -23.50
C TRP A 208 -7.44 -17.26 -23.25
N GLN A 209 -8.68 -17.41 -22.75
CA GLN A 209 -9.32 -18.69 -22.53
C GLN A 209 -10.45 -18.92 -23.54
N TRP A 210 -10.39 -20.06 -24.24
CA TRP A 210 -11.44 -20.46 -25.15
C TRP A 210 -12.72 -20.87 -24.43
N ASP A 211 -13.85 -20.30 -24.85
CA ASP A 211 -15.18 -20.75 -24.44
C ASP A 211 -15.89 -21.53 -25.58
N PRO A 212 -16.12 -22.83 -25.41
CA PRO A 212 -16.78 -23.65 -26.44
C PRO A 212 -18.27 -23.31 -26.62
N THR A 213 -18.92 -22.70 -25.61
CA THR A 213 -20.35 -22.36 -25.65
C THR A 213 -20.61 -21.27 -26.68
N THR A 214 -19.84 -20.20 -26.65
CA THR A 214 -20.00 -19.06 -27.54
C THR A 214 -18.98 -19.05 -28.69
N ARG A 215 -18.02 -19.97 -28.66
CA ARG A 215 -16.93 -20.10 -29.64
C ARG A 215 -16.16 -18.79 -29.80
N GLN A 216 -15.78 -18.18 -28.67
CA GLN A 216 -14.92 -17.01 -28.57
C GLN A 216 -13.91 -17.22 -27.45
N TYR A 217 -12.88 -16.37 -27.44
CA TYR A 217 -11.98 -16.24 -26.31
C TYR A 217 -12.45 -15.12 -25.40
N TYR A 218 -12.37 -15.34 -24.06
CA TYR A 218 -12.42 -14.24 -23.11
C TYR A 218 -11.00 -13.93 -22.59
N TYR A 219 -10.80 -12.69 -22.25
CA TYR A 219 -9.55 -12.18 -21.68
C TYR A 219 -9.54 -12.36 -20.16
N HIS A 220 -8.35 -12.71 -19.61
CA HIS A 220 -8.09 -12.78 -18.18
C HIS A 220 -6.63 -12.42 -17.91
N LYS A 221 -6.38 -11.24 -17.35
CA LYS A 221 -5.03 -10.82 -16.98
C LYS A 221 -4.46 -11.66 -15.82
N PHE A 222 -5.34 -12.17 -14.96
CA PHE A 222 -5.05 -13.03 -13.82
C PHE A 222 -5.39 -14.49 -14.12
N TYR A 223 -6.10 -15.21 -13.25
CA TYR A 223 -6.46 -16.60 -13.50
C TYR A 223 -7.56 -16.75 -14.55
N ILE A 224 -7.62 -17.93 -15.14
CA ILE A 224 -8.74 -18.32 -16.03
C ILE A 224 -10.10 -18.09 -15.37
N GLN A 225 -10.19 -18.25 -14.05
CA GLN A 225 -11.41 -18.04 -13.28
C GLN A 225 -11.65 -16.56 -12.90
N GLN A 226 -10.82 -15.65 -13.38
CA GLN A 226 -10.92 -14.21 -13.14
C GLN A 226 -11.05 -13.47 -14.48
N PRO A 227 -12.22 -13.61 -15.19
CA PRO A 227 -12.43 -12.93 -16.47
C PRO A 227 -12.44 -11.41 -16.28
N ASP A 228 -11.72 -10.70 -17.15
CA ASP A 228 -11.59 -9.25 -17.09
C ASP A 228 -12.85 -8.54 -17.57
N LEU A 229 -13.24 -7.51 -16.82
CA LEU A 229 -14.34 -6.63 -17.13
C LEU A 229 -13.98 -5.67 -18.28
N ASN A 230 -14.94 -5.38 -19.12
CA ASN A 230 -14.78 -4.43 -20.22
C ASN A 230 -15.04 -2.98 -19.74
N TRP A 231 -14.00 -2.27 -19.35
CA TRP A 231 -14.10 -0.87 -18.91
C TRP A 231 -14.37 0.13 -20.04
N TYR A 232 -14.46 -0.31 -21.30
CA TYR A 232 -15.04 0.51 -22.36
C TYR A 232 -16.59 0.55 -22.31
N ASN A 233 -17.21 -0.30 -21.49
CA ASN A 233 -18.67 -0.35 -21.31
C ASN A 233 -19.13 0.56 -20.15
N PRO A 234 -19.91 1.63 -20.39
CA PRO A 234 -20.35 2.54 -19.33
C PRO A 234 -21.25 1.91 -18.26
N GLU A 235 -21.88 0.77 -18.55
CA GLU A 235 -22.69 0.04 -17.56
C GLU A 235 -21.81 -0.58 -16.47
N VAL A 236 -20.58 -0.98 -16.79
CA VAL A 236 -19.58 -1.45 -15.82
C VAL A 236 -19.21 -0.30 -14.88
N HIS A 237 -18.96 0.90 -15.40
CA HIS A 237 -18.70 2.10 -14.59
C HIS A 237 -19.84 2.39 -13.61
N GLN A 238 -21.09 2.31 -14.09
CA GLN A 238 -22.25 2.57 -13.23
C GLN A 238 -22.41 1.51 -12.15
N ALA A 239 -22.17 0.24 -12.49
CA ALA A 239 -22.25 -0.86 -11.53
C ALA A 239 -21.26 -0.68 -10.37
N PHE A 240 -20.01 -0.26 -10.65
CA PHE A 240 -19.02 -0.02 -9.60
C PHE A 240 -19.33 1.23 -8.76
N LYS A 241 -19.86 2.30 -9.36
CA LYS A 241 -20.37 3.45 -8.57
C LYS A 241 -21.49 3.03 -7.60
N ASP A 242 -22.39 2.14 -8.04
CA ASP A 242 -23.46 1.63 -7.19
C ASP A 242 -22.95 0.68 -6.09
N ILE A 243 -21.90 -0.11 -6.37
CA ILE A 243 -21.23 -0.95 -5.37
C ILE A 243 -20.55 -0.07 -4.33
N MET A 244 -19.78 0.94 -4.76
CA MET A 244 -19.17 1.92 -3.85
C MET A 244 -20.23 2.57 -2.95
N GLY A 245 -21.33 3.04 -3.55
CA GLY A 245 -22.45 3.64 -2.81
C GLY A 245 -23.07 2.71 -1.76
N PHE A 246 -23.15 1.41 -2.04
CA PHE A 246 -23.64 0.39 -1.10
C PHE A 246 -22.77 0.32 0.16
N TRP A 247 -21.43 0.27 0.00
CA TRP A 247 -20.51 0.17 1.11
C TRP A 247 -20.31 1.49 1.85
N LEU A 248 -20.31 2.62 1.14
CA LEU A 248 -20.24 3.95 1.75
C LEU A 248 -21.42 4.21 2.69
N LYS A 249 -22.63 3.74 2.34
CA LYS A 249 -23.81 3.80 3.20
C LYS A 249 -23.68 2.98 4.47
N ARG A 250 -22.80 1.98 4.49
CA ARG A 250 -22.46 1.15 5.66
C ARG A 250 -21.35 1.75 6.52
N GLY A 251 -20.82 2.91 6.15
CA GLY A 251 -19.86 3.66 6.96
C GLY A 251 -18.40 3.32 6.72
N VAL A 252 -18.04 2.71 5.58
CA VAL A 252 -16.62 2.51 5.24
C VAL A 252 -15.90 3.85 5.06
N GLY A 253 -14.64 3.90 5.48
CA GLY A 253 -13.77 5.08 5.41
C GLY A 253 -13.14 5.32 4.03
N GLY A 254 -13.30 4.37 3.11
CA GLY A 254 -12.75 4.45 1.77
C GLY A 254 -12.51 3.09 1.13
N PHE A 255 -11.77 3.10 0.03
CA PHE A 255 -11.45 1.89 -0.73
C PHE A 255 -9.98 1.85 -1.12
N ARG A 256 -9.42 0.65 -1.18
CA ARG A 256 -8.22 0.35 -1.93
C ARG A 256 -8.65 -0.29 -3.25
N PHE A 257 -8.29 0.32 -4.35
CA PHE A 257 -8.57 -0.20 -5.69
C PHE A 257 -7.45 -1.10 -6.14
N ASP A 258 -7.82 -2.35 -6.39
CA ASP A 258 -6.97 -3.43 -6.84
C ASP A 258 -6.72 -3.36 -8.34
N ALA A 259 -5.50 -3.72 -8.79
CA ALA A 259 -5.11 -3.94 -10.17
C ALA A 259 -5.56 -2.84 -11.16
N ILE A 260 -5.54 -1.58 -10.72
CA ILE A 260 -6.11 -0.48 -11.51
C ILE A 260 -5.38 -0.19 -12.81
N VAL A 261 -4.12 -0.57 -12.89
CA VAL A 261 -3.29 -0.38 -14.10
C VAL A 261 -3.66 -1.34 -15.23
N ASP A 262 -4.44 -2.38 -14.94
CA ASP A 262 -4.84 -3.43 -15.85
C ASP A 262 -6.29 -3.30 -16.37
N LEU A 263 -7.01 -2.21 -16.02
CA LEU A 263 -8.43 -2.01 -16.40
C LEU A 263 -8.67 -1.93 -17.91
N PHE A 264 -7.67 -1.58 -18.68
CA PHE A 264 -7.77 -1.39 -20.12
C PHE A 264 -6.65 -2.11 -20.86
N GLU A 265 -6.98 -2.66 -22.00
CA GLU A 265 -6.06 -3.24 -22.96
C GLU A 265 -6.18 -2.52 -24.32
N ASP A 266 -5.16 -2.66 -25.18
CA ASP A 266 -5.19 -2.11 -26.55
C ASP A 266 -6.36 -2.70 -27.36
N PRO A 267 -7.36 -1.88 -27.76
CA PRO A 267 -8.52 -2.39 -28.50
C PRO A 267 -8.16 -2.97 -29.89
N LYS A 268 -6.95 -2.71 -30.38
CA LYS A 268 -6.44 -3.26 -31.65
C LYS A 268 -5.86 -4.65 -31.48
N LEU A 269 -5.74 -5.16 -30.25
CA LEU A 269 -5.16 -6.47 -29.95
C LEU A 269 -3.73 -6.64 -30.49
N THR A 270 -2.95 -5.56 -30.47
CA THR A 270 -1.56 -5.58 -30.92
C THR A 270 -0.73 -6.48 -30.02
N ASP A 271 0.06 -7.35 -30.62
CA ASP A 271 1.01 -8.20 -29.89
C ASP A 271 2.02 -7.36 -29.10
N GLU A 272 2.36 -7.83 -27.92
CA GLU A 272 3.39 -7.24 -27.05
C GLU A 272 4.79 -7.71 -27.46
N GLY A 273 5.77 -6.86 -27.21
CA GLY A 273 7.16 -7.13 -27.50
C GLY A 273 7.77 -8.09 -26.49
N VAL A 274 8.64 -8.98 -26.96
CA VAL A 274 9.41 -9.87 -26.08
C VAL A 274 10.57 -9.12 -25.46
N VAL A 275 10.66 -9.10 -24.13
CA VAL A 275 11.79 -8.52 -23.39
C VAL A 275 13.02 -9.40 -23.57
N LYS A 276 14.16 -8.76 -23.87
CA LYS A 276 15.42 -9.45 -24.15
C LYS A 276 16.52 -8.98 -23.21
N ASP A 277 17.44 -9.87 -22.91
CA ASP A 277 18.67 -9.54 -22.21
C ASP A 277 19.65 -8.72 -23.09
N LYS A 278 20.80 -8.33 -22.51
CA LYS A 278 21.85 -7.59 -23.22
C LYS A 278 22.43 -8.31 -24.45
N ASP A 279 22.27 -9.63 -24.51
CA ASP A 279 22.78 -10.49 -25.63
C ASP A 279 21.67 -10.77 -26.65
N GLY A 280 20.49 -10.16 -26.52
CA GLY A 280 19.35 -10.27 -27.44
C GLY A 280 18.51 -11.54 -27.24
N LYS A 281 18.74 -12.32 -26.18
CA LYS A 281 17.95 -13.52 -25.88
C LYS A 281 16.69 -13.16 -25.08
N PRO A 282 15.54 -13.80 -25.35
CA PRO A 282 14.35 -13.62 -24.57
C PRO A 282 14.60 -13.89 -23.07
N LEU A 283 14.14 -12.99 -22.21
CA LEU A 283 13.99 -13.29 -20.79
C LEU A 283 12.83 -14.27 -20.62
N ILE A 284 13.00 -15.21 -19.70
CA ILE A 284 11.98 -16.24 -19.42
C ILE A 284 11.43 -15.97 -18.02
N ASN A 285 10.11 -15.86 -17.92
CA ASN A 285 9.42 -15.66 -16.66
C ASN A 285 9.46 -16.93 -15.76
N ALA A 286 8.90 -16.84 -14.56
CA ALA A 286 8.89 -17.94 -13.60
C ALA A 286 8.12 -19.18 -14.11
N TYR A 287 7.20 -18.99 -15.05
CA TYR A 287 6.33 -20.05 -15.62
C TYR A 287 6.91 -20.72 -16.86
N GLY A 288 8.02 -20.20 -17.36
CA GLY A 288 8.72 -20.77 -18.53
C GLY A 288 8.36 -20.11 -19.87
N ASP A 289 7.57 -19.03 -19.85
CA ASP A 289 7.20 -18.28 -21.05
C ASP A 289 8.19 -17.14 -21.30
N PRO A 290 8.34 -16.68 -22.58
CA PRO A 290 9.05 -15.44 -22.88
C PRO A 290 8.37 -14.26 -22.17
N GLN A 291 9.13 -13.46 -21.42
CA GLN A 291 8.61 -12.27 -20.77
C GLN A 291 8.20 -11.22 -21.83
N LEU A 292 7.00 -10.65 -21.68
CA LEU A 292 6.48 -9.58 -22.53
C LEU A 292 6.64 -8.22 -21.84
N ASP A 293 6.58 -7.15 -22.66
CA ASP A 293 6.78 -5.77 -22.20
C ASP A 293 5.52 -5.11 -21.61
N GLU A 294 4.38 -5.80 -21.64
CA GLU A 294 3.06 -5.40 -21.12
C GLU A 294 2.57 -4.02 -21.60
N SER A 295 3.17 -3.51 -22.68
CA SER A 295 2.88 -2.17 -23.21
C SER A 295 1.47 -2.00 -23.78
N LYS A 296 0.72 -3.10 -23.94
CA LYS A 296 -0.64 -3.12 -24.49
C LYS A 296 -1.72 -3.48 -23.46
N THR A 297 -1.32 -3.96 -22.31
CA THR A 297 -2.25 -4.46 -21.29
C THR A 297 -2.07 -3.80 -19.92
N ASN A 298 -1.14 -2.84 -19.80
CA ASN A 298 -0.87 -2.15 -18.54
C ASN A 298 -0.87 -0.63 -18.72
N ASN A 299 -1.41 0.09 -17.77
CA ASN A 299 -1.45 1.55 -17.66
C ASN A 299 -1.91 2.27 -18.94
N GLN A 300 -2.98 1.78 -19.56
CA GLN A 300 -3.56 2.40 -20.74
C GLN A 300 -4.30 3.71 -20.37
N PRO A 301 -4.42 4.70 -21.29
CA PRO A 301 -4.95 6.04 -21.02
C PRO A 301 -6.31 6.07 -20.30
N GLY A 302 -7.24 5.15 -20.60
CA GLY A 302 -8.58 5.08 -20.01
C GLY A 302 -8.61 4.90 -18.49
N VAL A 303 -7.50 4.45 -17.87
CA VAL A 303 -7.39 4.29 -16.42
C VAL A 303 -7.62 5.61 -15.69
N HIS A 304 -7.03 6.70 -16.16
CA HIS A 304 -7.16 8.01 -15.51
C HIS A 304 -8.60 8.52 -15.52
N GLU A 305 -9.32 8.38 -16.66
CA GLU A 305 -10.71 8.81 -16.77
C GLU A 305 -11.62 8.04 -15.79
N VAL A 306 -11.42 6.74 -15.66
CA VAL A 306 -12.17 5.91 -14.69
C VAL A 306 -11.86 6.35 -13.26
N MET A 307 -10.59 6.59 -12.92
CA MET A 307 -10.23 7.03 -11.56
C MET A 307 -10.81 8.39 -11.22
N GLN A 308 -10.82 9.35 -12.15
CA GLN A 308 -11.49 10.63 -11.98
C GLN A 308 -13.00 10.47 -11.76
N GLU A 309 -13.64 9.57 -12.50
CA GLU A 309 -15.06 9.29 -12.37
C GLU A 309 -15.41 8.65 -11.02
N MET A 310 -14.65 7.65 -10.58
CA MET A 310 -14.84 6.99 -9.29
C MET A 310 -14.58 7.96 -8.13
N ARG A 311 -13.53 8.78 -8.22
CA ARG A 311 -13.25 9.83 -7.26
C ARG A 311 -14.39 10.83 -7.16
N ALA A 312 -14.87 11.33 -8.28
CA ALA A 312 -15.99 12.27 -8.30
C ALA A 312 -17.30 11.67 -7.75
N ALA A 313 -17.55 10.38 -8.00
CA ALA A 313 -18.68 9.67 -7.43
C ALA A 313 -18.57 9.54 -5.90
N MET A 314 -17.38 9.25 -5.38
CA MET A 314 -17.13 9.18 -3.93
C MET A 314 -17.23 10.53 -3.24
N ASP A 315 -16.65 11.58 -3.83
CA ASP A 315 -16.67 12.94 -3.27
C ASP A 315 -18.09 13.53 -3.18
N LYS A 316 -18.99 13.12 -4.07
CA LYS A 316 -20.41 13.48 -4.03
C LYS A 316 -21.23 12.73 -2.99
N PHE A 317 -20.68 11.65 -2.45
CA PHE A 317 -21.40 10.83 -1.48
C PHE A 317 -21.46 11.56 -0.13
N ASP A 318 -22.64 12.06 0.23
CA ASP A 318 -22.89 12.63 1.56
C ASP A 318 -23.41 11.54 2.50
N SER A 319 -22.70 11.31 3.59
CA SER A 319 -23.11 10.39 4.64
C SER A 319 -22.77 10.97 6.01
N ASN A 320 -23.80 11.19 6.80
CA ASN A 320 -23.66 11.60 8.20
C ASN A 320 -23.19 10.45 9.12
N ALA A 321 -23.05 9.24 8.58
CA ALA A 321 -22.68 8.05 9.36
C ALA A 321 -21.22 8.08 9.84
N PHE A 322 -20.34 8.77 9.09
CA PHE A 322 -18.94 8.92 9.45
C PHE A 322 -18.42 10.27 8.97
N PRO A 323 -18.07 11.19 9.89
CA PRO A 323 -17.52 12.49 9.50
C PRO A 323 -16.11 12.35 8.94
N GLY A 324 -15.73 13.22 8.01
CA GLY A 324 -14.42 13.30 7.42
C GLY A 324 -14.33 12.79 5.98
N THR A 325 -13.16 12.98 5.39
CA THR A 325 -12.88 12.57 4.00
C THR A 325 -12.80 11.05 3.90
N ARG A 326 -13.45 10.49 2.91
CA ARG A 326 -13.24 9.11 2.48
C ARG A 326 -12.07 9.05 1.53
N VAL A 327 -11.27 7.99 1.62
CA VAL A 327 -10.03 7.89 0.84
C VAL A 327 -10.12 6.88 -0.28
N LEU A 328 -9.49 7.20 -1.40
CA LEU A 328 -9.13 6.23 -2.43
C LEU A 328 -7.63 5.95 -2.34
N ILE A 329 -7.30 4.70 -2.14
CA ILE A 329 -5.96 4.16 -2.22
C ILE A 329 -5.87 3.40 -3.55
N GLY A 330 -4.83 3.60 -4.34
CA GLY A 330 -4.62 2.88 -5.60
C GLY A 330 -3.47 1.92 -5.49
N GLU A 331 -3.67 0.68 -5.92
CA GLU A 331 -2.56 -0.21 -6.18
C GLU A 331 -1.89 0.20 -7.49
N THR A 332 -0.68 0.71 -7.39
CA THR A 332 0.01 1.40 -8.48
C THR A 332 1.40 0.83 -8.72
N TYR A 333 1.47 -0.36 -9.33
CA TYR A 333 2.73 -0.92 -9.83
C TYR A 333 3.11 -0.24 -11.16
N LEU A 334 3.69 0.95 -11.06
CA LEU A 334 4.05 1.80 -12.19
C LEU A 334 5.56 1.79 -12.43
N PRO A 335 6.03 2.06 -13.66
CA PRO A 335 7.44 1.93 -14.00
C PRO A 335 8.36 2.96 -13.34
N ASN A 336 7.82 4.09 -12.89
CA ASN A 336 8.58 5.16 -12.25
C ASN A 336 7.66 6.12 -11.47
N ILE A 337 8.28 6.99 -10.65
CA ILE A 337 7.57 7.96 -9.81
C ILE A 337 6.86 9.04 -10.62
N ALA A 338 7.32 9.37 -11.83
CA ALA A 338 6.64 10.33 -12.68
C ALA A 338 5.26 9.83 -13.16
N GLU A 339 5.14 8.53 -13.46
CA GLU A 339 3.85 7.90 -13.74
C GLU A 339 2.98 7.82 -12.48
N LEU A 340 3.56 7.49 -11.33
CA LEU A 340 2.86 7.51 -10.05
C LEU A 340 2.28 8.90 -9.74
N ALA A 341 3.04 9.96 -10.00
CA ALA A 341 2.60 11.33 -9.75
C ALA A 341 1.36 11.72 -10.57
N LYS A 342 1.14 11.11 -11.73
CA LYS A 342 -0.07 11.34 -12.54
C LYS A 342 -1.32 10.77 -11.87
N MET A 343 -1.21 9.72 -11.06
CA MET A 343 -2.33 9.07 -10.38
C MET A 343 -2.98 9.92 -9.29
N TYR A 344 -2.42 11.07 -8.95
CA TYR A 344 -3.10 12.05 -8.10
C TYR A 344 -4.10 12.90 -8.90
N GLY A 345 -3.97 12.92 -10.24
CA GLY A 345 -4.76 13.78 -11.12
C GLY A 345 -4.38 15.24 -11.00
N SER A 346 -5.32 16.13 -11.30
CA SER A 346 -5.18 17.58 -11.17
C SER A 346 -6.19 18.14 -10.17
N ALA A 347 -6.06 19.43 -9.81
CA ALA A 347 -7.01 20.10 -8.92
C ALA A 347 -8.46 20.06 -9.46
N ASP A 348 -8.63 20.14 -10.78
CA ASP A 348 -9.95 20.12 -11.43
C ASP A 348 -10.46 18.68 -11.66
N LYS A 349 -9.56 17.72 -11.73
CA LYS A 349 -9.83 16.31 -11.99
C LYS A 349 -8.97 15.44 -11.06
N PRO A 350 -9.29 15.40 -9.77
CA PRO A 350 -8.55 14.59 -8.81
C PRO A 350 -8.82 13.10 -9.05
N GLU A 351 -7.80 12.29 -8.79
CA GLU A 351 -7.85 10.83 -8.87
C GLU A 351 -7.68 10.24 -7.47
N PHE A 352 -6.58 9.56 -7.18
CA PHE A 352 -6.37 8.99 -5.86
C PHE A 352 -6.01 10.05 -4.81
N HIS A 353 -6.36 9.75 -3.57
CA HIS A 353 -5.79 10.43 -2.41
C HIS A 353 -4.38 9.91 -2.12
N LEU A 354 -4.23 8.59 -2.19
CA LEU A 354 -3.06 7.85 -1.76
C LEU A 354 -2.74 6.71 -2.76
N PRO A 355 -2.18 7.00 -3.93
CA PRO A 355 -1.59 5.93 -4.75
C PRO A 355 -0.38 5.35 -4.02
N MET A 356 -0.22 4.01 -4.03
CA MET A 356 0.86 3.30 -3.34
C MET A 356 2.21 3.59 -4.01
N ASP A 357 3.19 4.08 -3.25
CA ASP A 357 4.55 4.30 -3.76
C ASP A 357 5.35 3.00 -3.77
N THR A 358 5.11 2.20 -4.79
CA THR A 358 5.85 0.96 -5.01
C THR A 358 7.29 1.19 -5.48
N GLN A 359 7.65 2.40 -5.91
CA GLN A 359 9.03 2.71 -6.33
C GLN A 359 10.00 2.77 -5.15
N VAL A 360 9.57 3.34 -4.02
CA VAL A 360 10.32 3.25 -2.75
C VAL A 360 10.09 1.88 -2.10
N GLY A 361 8.85 1.41 -2.08
CA GLY A 361 8.45 0.17 -1.43
C GLY A 361 9.10 -1.09 -1.98
N MET A 362 9.36 -1.14 -3.30
CA MET A 362 9.92 -2.33 -3.96
C MET A 362 11.45 -2.28 -4.16
N ILE A 363 12.16 -1.41 -3.45
CA ILE A 363 13.62 -1.49 -3.37
C ILE A 363 13.99 -2.85 -2.79
N ASN A 364 14.81 -3.62 -3.52
CA ASN A 364 15.11 -5.00 -3.15
C ASN A 364 16.39 -5.18 -2.33
N LYS A 365 17.09 -4.09 -2.02
CA LYS A 365 18.35 -4.10 -1.26
C LYS A 365 18.32 -3.03 -0.19
N LEU A 366 18.90 -3.33 0.95
CA LEU A 366 19.12 -2.37 2.02
C LEU A 366 20.30 -1.46 1.65
N ASP A 367 20.04 -0.48 0.77
CA ASP A 367 21.04 0.44 0.22
C ASP A 367 20.65 1.90 0.49
N ALA A 368 21.38 2.59 1.35
CA ALA A 368 21.10 3.97 1.74
C ALA A 368 21.09 4.94 0.54
N THR A 369 21.89 4.67 -0.50
CA THR A 369 21.97 5.51 -1.70
C THR A 369 20.70 5.37 -2.55
N GLU A 370 20.24 4.14 -2.74
CA GLU A 370 19.02 3.86 -3.50
C GLU A 370 17.78 4.42 -2.80
N PHE A 371 17.63 4.15 -1.49
CA PHE A 371 16.54 4.74 -0.68
C PHE A 371 16.54 6.27 -0.74
N ARG A 372 17.70 6.91 -0.58
CA ARG A 372 17.82 8.36 -0.68
C ARG A 372 17.39 8.88 -2.04
N SER A 373 17.90 8.25 -3.11
CA SER A 373 17.58 8.66 -4.48
C SER A 373 16.07 8.59 -4.74
N LYS A 374 15.43 7.49 -4.36
CA LYS A 374 13.99 7.30 -4.55
C LYS A 374 13.15 8.23 -3.68
N LEU A 375 13.54 8.48 -2.44
CA LEU A 375 12.85 9.43 -1.58
C LEU A 375 12.98 10.88 -2.09
N ILE A 376 14.14 11.30 -2.62
CA ILE A 376 14.30 12.60 -3.27
C ILE A 376 13.45 12.70 -4.54
N GLU A 377 13.43 11.64 -5.35
CA GLU A 377 12.61 11.58 -6.55
C GLU A 377 11.12 11.71 -6.20
N ALA A 378 10.66 10.99 -5.16
CA ALA A 378 9.28 11.06 -4.67
C ALA A 378 8.92 12.48 -4.18
N GLU A 379 9.75 13.09 -3.34
CA GLU A 379 9.51 14.48 -2.88
C GLU A 379 9.42 15.48 -4.04
N THR A 380 10.23 15.27 -5.09
CA THR A 380 10.29 16.17 -6.24
C THR A 380 9.09 15.99 -7.18
N GLN A 381 8.72 14.75 -7.50
CA GLN A 381 7.72 14.42 -8.50
C GLN A 381 6.29 14.46 -7.93
N ILE A 382 6.10 13.96 -6.72
CA ILE A 382 4.81 13.96 -6.02
C ILE A 382 4.48 15.38 -5.52
N GLY A 383 5.49 16.18 -5.16
CA GLY A 383 5.35 17.58 -4.77
C GLY A 383 4.46 17.76 -3.54
N ALA A 384 3.40 18.58 -3.68
CA ALA A 384 2.48 18.87 -2.58
C ALA A 384 1.50 17.73 -2.24
N ASN A 385 1.37 16.73 -3.11
CA ASN A 385 0.53 15.56 -2.84
C ASN A 385 1.14 14.70 -1.73
N ILE A 386 0.36 13.78 -1.18
CA ILE A 386 0.72 12.97 -0.03
C ILE A 386 1.18 11.59 -0.49
N PRO A 387 2.46 11.22 -0.33
CA PRO A 387 2.91 9.86 -0.64
C PRO A 387 2.30 8.86 0.33
N LEU A 388 2.04 7.65 -0.14
CA LEU A 388 1.73 6.47 0.67
C LEU A 388 2.89 5.50 0.56
N LEU A 389 3.66 5.36 1.63
CA LEU A 389 4.77 4.42 1.70
C LEU A 389 4.29 3.08 2.24
N LEU A 390 4.84 2.00 1.68
CA LEU A 390 4.71 0.62 2.15
C LEU A 390 5.98 -0.14 1.78
N PHE A 391 6.29 -1.23 2.49
CA PHE A 391 7.47 -2.05 2.15
C PHE A 391 7.12 -3.52 1.89
N ASP A 392 5.98 -3.98 2.32
CA ASP A 392 5.43 -5.29 2.04
C ASP A 392 3.90 -5.26 2.09
N ASN A 393 3.27 -6.37 1.77
CA ASN A 393 1.83 -6.60 1.83
C ASN A 393 1.56 -8.11 1.69
N HIS A 394 0.30 -8.50 1.50
CA HIS A 394 -0.10 -9.90 1.32
C HIS A 394 0.39 -10.54 -0.01
N ASP A 395 0.96 -9.77 -0.94
CA ASP A 395 1.48 -10.24 -2.24
C ASP A 395 3.01 -10.22 -2.31
N ASN A 396 3.67 -9.59 -1.35
CA ASN A 396 5.11 -9.42 -1.35
C ASN A 396 5.72 -9.97 -0.05
N PRO A 397 6.92 -10.57 -0.13
CA PRO A 397 7.64 -11.08 1.03
C PRO A 397 7.84 -10.00 2.09
N ARG A 398 7.77 -10.41 3.37
CA ARG A 398 8.01 -9.54 4.51
C ARG A 398 9.46 -9.03 4.55
N ILE A 399 9.67 -8.03 5.38
CA ILE A 399 10.96 -7.32 5.57
C ILE A 399 12.12 -8.29 5.80
N ASP A 400 11.92 -9.36 6.60
CA ASP A 400 12.95 -10.33 6.91
C ASP A 400 13.51 -11.05 5.68
N LEU A 401 12.66 -11.47 4.75
CA LEU A 401 13.11 -12.18 3.53
C LEU A 401 13.73 -11.22 2.51
N ARG A 402 13.31 -9.94 2.50
CA ARG A 402 13.81 -8.95 1.54
C ARG A 402 15.13 -8.31 1.98
N TYR A 403 15.28 -8.02 3.26
CA TYR A 403 16.39 -7.23 3.78
C TYR A 403 17.16 -7.92 4.92
N GLY A 404 16.59 -8.95 5.53
CA GLY A 404 17.18 -9.64 6.67
C GLY A 404 18.49 -10.33 6.33
N ASP A 405 19.38 -10.41 7.31
CA ASP A 405 20.66 -11.13 7.24
C ASP A 405 20.68 -12.38 8.16
N GLY A 406 19.56 -12.65 8.84
CA GLY A 406 19.38 -13.77 9.77
C GLY A 406 20.05 -13.57 11.14
N VAL A 407 20.72 -12.42 11.36
CA VAL A 407 21.40 -12.07 12.61
C VAL A 407 20.84 -10.78 13.21
N HIS A 408 20.59 -9.76 12.37
CA HIS A 408 20.15 -8.44 12.77
C HIS A 408 18.71 -8.13 12.31
N ASP A 409 17.90 -9.15 12.00
CA ASP A 409 16.58 -8.96 11.41
C ASP A 409 15.73 -7.94 12.17
N THR A 410 15.68 -8.02 13.51
CA THR A 410 14.92 -7.07 14.34
C THR A 410 15.46 -5.63 14.26
N ASP A 411 16.78 -5.44 14.11
CA ASP A 411 17.34 -4.10 13.97
C ASP A 411 17.10 -3.55 12.56
N ILE A 412 17.12 -4.40 11.54
CA ILE A 412 16.72 -4.07 10.16
C ILE A 412 15.24 -3.67 10.10
N GLU A 413 14.36 -4.39 10.82
CA GLU A 413 12.95 -4.02 10.97
C GLU A 413 12.79 -2.61 11.60
N ARG A 414 13.60 -2.27 12.62
CA ARG A 414 13.61 -0.91 13.19
C ARG A 414 14.04 0.13 12.17
N VAL A 415 15.01 -0.20 11.30
CA VAL A 415 15.46 0.70 10.21
C VAL A 415 14.32 0.96 9.25
N ILE A 416 13.69 -0.09 8.71
CA ILE A 416 12.64 0.01 7.69
C ILE A 416 11.39 0.68 8.26
N SER A 417 10.93 0.28 9.45
CA SER A 417 9.79 0.94 10.11
C SER A 417 10.05 2.42 10.40
N THR A 418 11.30 2.80 10.66
CA THR A 418 11.68 4.21 10.83
C THR A 418 11.59 4.97 9.50
N VAL A 419 12.08 4.41 8.40
CA VAL A 419 11.91 5.03 7.08
C VAL A 419 10.42 5.18 6.76
N LEU A 420 9.62 4.15 7.00
CA LEU A 420 8.18 4.15 6.77
C LEU A 420 7.44 5.23 7.57
N LEU A 421 7.64 5.24 8.90
CA LEU A 421 6.84 6.04 9.82
C LEU A 421 7.38 7.45 10.08
N ALA A 422 8.69 7.69 9.90
CA ALA A 422 9.29 9.00 10.10
C ALA A 422 9.44 9.82 8.80
N SER A 423 9.15 9.26 7.64
CA SER A 423 9.06 10.00 6.38
C SER A 423 7.74 10.77 6.25
N ARG A 424 7.67 11.65 5.24
CA ARG A 424 6.47 12.43 4.92
C ARG A 424 5.39 11.53 4.32
N GLY A 425 4.13 11.81 4.66
CA GLY A 425 2.96 11.18 4.08
C GLY A 425 2.36 10.09 4.95
N ALA A 426 1.42 9.36 4.37
CA ALA A 426 0.79 8.21 5.02
C ALA A 426 1.70 6.98 4.98
N ALA A 427 1.52 6.10 5.95
CA ALA A 427 2.24 4.84 6.07
C ALA A 427 1.27 3.67 6.07
N LEU A 428 1.57 2.65 5.28
CA LEU A 428 0.83 1.40 5.25
C LEU A 428 1.78 0.27 5.60
N PHE A 429 1.40 -0.61 6.52
CA PHE A 429 2.15 -1.80 6.87
C PHE A 429 1.23 -3.00 7.10
N TYR A 430 1.78 -4.16 6.91
CA TYR A 430 1.07 -5.42 6.89
C TYR A 430 0.96 -6.03 8.30
N TYR A 431 -0.12 -6.79 8.58
CA TYR A 431 -0.28 -7.43 9.89
C TYR A 431 0.94 -8.28 10.25
N GLY A 432 1.41 -8.13 11.49
CA GLY A 432 2.55 -8.86 12.02
C GLY A 432 3.91 -8.20 11.80
N ASP A 433 4.03 -7.15 10.99
CA ASP A 433 5.29 -6.41 10.86
C ASP A 433 5.69 -5.77 12.18
N GLU A 434 4.70 -5.30 12.94
CA GLU A 434 4.92 -4.68 14.24
C GLU A 434 5.52 -5.61 15.30
N ILE A 435 5.52 -6.91 15.03
CA ILE A 435 6.19 -7.93 15.86
C ILE A 435 7.30 -8.69 15.12
N GLY A 436 7.63 -8.28 13.88
CA GLY A 436 8.67 -8.93 13.07
C GLY A 436 8.33 -10.36 12.65
N MET A 437 7.07 -10.61 12.26
CA MET A 437 6.70 -11.90 11.65
C MET A 437 7.55 -12.17 10.42
N LYS A 438 7.90 -13.46 10.22
CA LYS A 438 8.79 -13.87 9.14
C LYS A 438 8.05 -14.52 7.99
N THR A 439 8.47 -14.26 6.76
CA THR A 439 8.05 -15.04 5.60
C THR A 439 8.49 -16.50 5.74
N THR A 440 7.54 -17.42 5.69
CA THR A 440 7.79 -18.86 5.86
C THR A 440 7.24 -19.64 4.68
N PRO A 441 7.95 -19.63 3.53
CA PRO A 441 7.44 -20.24 2.30
C PRO A 441 7.39 -21.76 2.41
N PRO A 442 6.46 -22.42 1.70
CA PRO A 442 6.37 -23.86 1.65
C PRO A 442 7.66 -24.46 1.09
N THR A 443 8.08 -25.60 1.67
CA THR A 443 9.29 -26.33 1.26
C THR A 443 9.02 -27.46 0.27
N ARG A 444 7.74 -27.83 0.08
CA ARG A 444 7.32 -28.92 -0.82
C ARG A 444 6.09 -28.48 -1.61
N LYS A 445 6.02 -28.85 -2.90
CA LYS A 445 4.92 -28.48 -3.78
C LYS A 445 3.52 -28.84 -3.22
N GLN A 446 3.41 -29.98 -2.57
CA GLN A 446 2.14 -30.47 -2.01
C GLN A 446 1.61 -29.65 -0.83
N ASP A 447 2.47 -28.82 -0.22
CA ASP A 447 2.10 -27.94 0.91
C ASP A 447 1.64 -26.55 0.42
N VAL A 448 1.87 -26.25 -0.86
CA VAL A 448 1.48 -24.97 -1.50
C VAL A 448 -0.03 -24.91 -1.61
N LYS A 449 -0.59 -23.78 -1.18
CA LYS A 449 -2.01 -23.44 -1.31
C LYS A 449 -2.25 -22.40 -2.41
N ASP A 450 -1.33 -21.45 -2.53
CA ASP A 450 -1.43 -20.38 -3.52
C ASP A 450 -1.29 -20.94 -4.95
N PRO A 451 -2.29 -20.71 -5.82
CA PRO A 451 -2.24 -21.14 -7.22
C PRO A 451 -1.01 -20.66 -7.99
N ILE A 452 -0.48 -19.47 -7.66
CA ILE A 452 0.79 -18.97 -8.24
C ILE A 452 1.91 -19.99 -8.01
N GLY A 453 2.06 -20.42 -6.77
CA GLY A 453 3.08 -21.41 -6.41
C GLY A 453 2.78 -22.81 -6.95
N ILE A 454 1.50 -23.21 -7.05
CA ILE A 454 1.11 -24.49 -7.66
C ILE A 454 1.57 -24.54 -9.12
N THR A 455 1.37 -23.46 -9.87
CA THR A 455 1.74 -23.35 -11.29
C THR A 455 3.25 -23.15 -11.48
N GLY A 456 3.85 -22.25 -10.70
CA GLY A 456 5.24 -21.79 -10.87
C GLY A 456 6.32 -22.68 -10.21
N TRP A 457 5.93 -23.65 -9.37
CA TRP A 457 6.89 -24.46 -8.62
C TRP A 457 7.95 -25.12 -9.52
N PRO A 458 9.21 -25.15 -9.10
CA PRO A 458 9.81 -24.64 -7.86
C PRO A 458 10.37 -23.22 -7.96
N ARG A 459 10.25 -22.56 -9.11
CA ARG A 459 10.82 -21.23 -9.36
C ARG A 459 10.04 -20.15 -8.63
N GLU A 460 8.72 -20.27 -8.67
CA GLU A 460 7.77 -19.45 -7.93
C GLU A 460 7.07 -20.34 -6.90
N LYS A 461 7.11 -19.92 -5.62
CA LYS A 461 6.55 -20.70 -4.52
C LYS A 461 5.19 -20.20 -4.04
N GLY A 462 4.73 -19.09 -4.63
CA GLY A 462 3.51 -18.41 -4.21
C GLY A 462 3.68 -17.60 -2.92
N ARG A 463 2.58 -17.05 -2.47
CA ARG A 463 2.47 -16.05 -1.40
C ARG A 463 2.07 -16.65 -0.03
N ASP A 464 2.06 -17.97 0.11
CA ASP A 464 1.68 -18.64 1.37
C ASP A 464 2.59 -18.23 2.54
N GLY A 465 3.86 -17.92 2.25
CA GLY A 465 4.87 -17.63 3.26
C GLY A 465 4.59 -16.37 4.08
N GLU A 466 4.14 -15.31 3.44
CA GLU A 466 3.76 -14.04 4.05
C GLU A 466 2.34 -14.02 4.60
N ARG A 467 1.49 -14.98 4.19
CA ARG A 467 0.07 -15.07 4.55
C ARG A 467 -0.20 -15.98 5.76
N THR A 468 0.85 -16.41 6.46
CA THR A 468 0.74 -17.29 7.64
C THR A 468 -0.06 -16.64 8.76
N PRO A 469 -0.72 -17.44 9.65
CA PRO A 469 -1.55 -16.92 10.74
C PRO A 469 -0.81 -15.96 11.67
N MET A 470 -1.52 -14.90 12.10
CA MET A 470 -1.02 -13.93 13.08
C MET A 470 -0.62 -14.61 14.38
N GLN A 471 0.51 -14.18 14.94
CA GLN A 471 1.14 -14.78 16.11
C GLN A 471 0.74 -14.01 17.39
N TRP A 472 -0.42 -14.33 17.98
CA TRP A 472 -0.92 -13.66 19.17
C TRP A 472 -0.19 -14.05 20.45
N ASN A 473 0.22 -15.32 20.56
CA ASN A 473 0.91 -15.85 21.73
C ASN A 473 1.67 -17.15 21.41
N ALA A 474 2.40 -17.68 22.38
CA ALA A 474 3.19 -18.92 22.23
C ALA A 474 2.39 -20.22 22.43
N THR A 475 1.07 -20.19 22.50
CA THR A 475 0.23 -21.40 22.63
C THR A 475 0.09 -22.11 21.29
N ALA A 476 -0.57 -23.29 21.30
CA ALA A 476 -0.90 -24.01 20.07
C ALA A 476 -1.62 -23.08 19.08
N ASN A 477 -1.29 -23.19 17.79
CA ASN A 477 -1.79 -22.34 16.72
C ASN A 477 -1.59 -20.83 16.96
N ALA A 478 -0.60 -20.45 17.76
CA ALA A 478 -0.24 -19.08 18.09
C ALA A 478 -1.40 -18.23 18.65
N GLY A 479 -2.44 -18.84 19.22
CA GLY A 479 -3.66 -18.15 19.66
C GLY A 479 -4.55 -17.66 18.52
N PHE A 480 -4.23 -18.01 17.27
CA PHE A 480 -5.01 -17.64 16.09
C PHE A 480 -6.34 -18.38 16.00
N THR A 481 -6.33 -19.70 16.25
CA THR A 481 -7.51 -20.59 16.15
C THR A 481 -7.48 -21.68 17.20
N THR A 482 -8.66 -22.18 17.56
CA THR A 482 -8.81 -23.41 18.34
C THR A 482 -8.85 -24.66 17.46
N GLY A 483 -9.04 -24.50 16.15
CA GLY A 483 -9.08 -25.56 15.16
C GLY A 483 -7.73 -25.80 14.46
N LYS A 484 -7.78 -26.37 13.27
CA LYS A 484 -6.60 -26.53 12.41
C LYS A 484 -6.45 -25.29 11.51
N PRO A 485 -5.36 -24.51 11.62
CA PRO A 485 -5.18 -23.33 10.79
C PRO A 485 -5.07 -23.72 9.30
N TRP A 486 -5.58 -22.84 8.41
CA TRP A 486 -5.58 -23.04 6.96
C TRP A 486 -4.18 -23.08 6.35
N LEU A 487 -3.24 -22.32 6.91
CA LEU A 487 -1.80 -22.40 6.68
C LEU A 487 -1.09 -22.77 8.00
N PRO A 488 0.07 -23.44 7.94
CA PRO A 488 0.85 -23.73 9.14
C PRO A 488 1.26 -22.47 9.89
N VAL A 489 1.18 -22.49 11.22
CA VAL A 489 1.79 -21.47 12.07
C VAL A 489 3.30 -21.60 12.00
N PRO A 490 4.04 -20.49 11.75
CA PRO A 490 5.49 -20.51 11.72
C PRO A 490 6.10 -20.93 13.08
N PRO A 491 7.20 -21.68 13.09
CA PRO A 491 7.91 -22.02 14.34
C PRO A 491 8.36 -20.79 15.15
N SER A 492 8.55 -19.66 14.50
CA SER A 492 8.89 -18.37 15.13
C SER A 492 7.85 -17.89 16.15
N ALA A 493 6.61 -18.33 16.05
CA ALA A 493 5.53 -17.98 17.00
C ALA A 493 5.87 -18.30 18.46
N ALA A 494 6.76 -19.24 18.72
CA ALA A 494 7.22 -19.55 20.07
C ALA A 494 7.92 -18.36 20.76
N THR A 495 8.54 -17.47 20.00
CA THR A 495 9.32 -16.33 20.51
C THR A 495 8.88 -14.98 19.93
N ILE A 496 8.40 -14.96 18.70
CA ILE A 496 7.90 -13.77 18.01
C ILE A 496 6.38 -13.82 18.09
N ASN A 497 5.80 -13.09 19.04
CA ASN A 497 4.34 -13.01 19.20
C ASN A 497 3.94 -11.79 20.02
N VAL A 498 2.69 -11.37 19.85
CA VAL A 498 2.14 -10.19 20.51
C VAL A 498 2.27 -10.25 22.04
N ALA A 499 1.97 -11.38 22.66
CA ALA A 499 2.00 -11.52 24.13
C ALA A 499 3.42 -11.37 24.69
N ALA A 500 4.43 -11.82 23.97
CA ALA A 500 5.83 -11.68 24.39
C ALA A 500 6.31 -10.22 24.27
N GLU A 501 5.80 -9.47 23.29
CA GLU A 501 6.34 -8.15 22.95
C GLU A 501 5.60 -6.97 23.57
N GLN A 502 4.31 -7.09 23.86
CA GLN A 502 3.53 -5.97 24.36
C GLN A 502 4.09 -5.34 25.63
N ASP A 503 4.64 -6.13 26.54
CA ASP A 503 5.13 -5.70 27.84
C ASP A 503 6.67 -5.50 27.88
N ASP A 504 7.37 -5.82 26.79
CA ASP A 504 8.80 -5.56 26.65
C ASP A 504 9.06 -4.17 26.03
N PRO A 505 9.57 -3.19 26.80
CA PRO A 505 9.87 -1.86 26.28
C PRO A 505 10.90 -1.82 25.16
N GLY A 506 11.72 -2.86 25.02
CA GLY A 506 12.75 -3.01 23.98
C GLY A 506 12.26 -3.69 22.72
N SER A 507 11.02 -4.19 22.70
CA SER A 507 10.45 -4.95 21.60
C SER A 507 10.21 -4.11 20.34
N LEU A 508 10.04 -4.81 19.22
CA LEU A 508 9.67 -4.19 17.95
C LEU A 508 8.25 -3.58 18.02
N PHE A 509 7.31 -4.25 18.67
CA PHE A 509 5.97 -3.73 18.91
C PHE A 509 5.97 -2.35 19.59
N ASN A 510 6.75 -2.20 20.65
CA ASN A 510 6.87 -0.91 21.35
C ASN A 510 7.68 0.12 20.56
N TRP A 511 8.57 -0.30 19.67
CA TRP A 511 9.24 0.56 18.72
C TRP A 511 8.25 1.16 17.71
N TYR A 512 7.42 0.33 17.07
CA TYR A 512 6.34 0.80 16.18
C TYR A 512 5.41 1.78 16.89
N ARG A 513 4.97 1.46 18.10
CA ARG A 513 4.12 2.36 18.90
C ARG A 513 4.79 3.71 19.18
N ALA A 514 6.09 3.72 19.48
CA ALA A 514 6.84 4.94 19.70
C ALA A 514 6.92 5.79 18.43
N LEU A 515 7.22 5.19 17.29
CA LEU A 515 7.24 5.87 15.99
C LEU A 515 5.87 6.43 15.61
N ILE A 516 4.80 5.64 15.74
CA ILE A 516 3.43 6.07 15.46
C ILE A 516 3.04 7.25 16.37
N ARG A 517 3.40 7.19 17.65
CA ARG A 517 3.16 8.31 18.56
C ARG A 517 3.92 9.57 18.11
N LEU A 518 5.20 9.46 17.74
CA LEU A 518 5.97 10.60 17.23
C LEU A 518 5.31 11.17 15.98
N LYS A 519 4.93 10.30 15.03
CA LYS A 519 4.24 10.70 13.78
C LYS A 519 2.99 11.53 14.05
N LYS A 520 2.25 11.22 15.12
CA LYS A 520 0.98 11.87 15.47
C LYS A 520 1.11 13.08 16.41
N THR A 521 2.18 13.17 17.19
CA THR A 521 2.28 14.19 18.25
C THR A 521 3.37 15.22 18.03
N VAL A 522 4.30 14.97 17.12
CA VAL A 522 5.38 15.91 16.81
C VAL A 522 5.03 16.66 15.52
N PRO A 523 4.80 17.99 15.57
CA PRO A 523 4.31 18.76 14.43
C PRO A 523 5.19 18.66 13.18
N ALA A 524 6.50 18.48 13.34
CA ALA A 524 7.41 18.27 12.21
C ALA A 524 7.10 16.99 11.43
N PHE A 525 6.60 15.93 12.08
CA PHE A 525 6.19 14.71 11.40
C PHE A 525 4.79 14.82 10.79
N GLU A 526 3.90 15.58 11.40
CA GLU A 526 2.53 15.72 10.91
C GLU A 526 2.46 16.45 9.55
N ASN A 527 3.13 17.61 9.44
CA ASN A 527 3.00 18.51 8.29
C ASN A 527 4.34 18.93 7.67
N GLY A 528 5.45 18.36 8.14
CA GLY A 528 6.78 18.77 7.71
C GLY A 528 7.21 18.17 6.38
N ALA A 529 8.02 18.92 5.62
CA ALA A 529 8.74 18.41 4.46
C ALA A 529 9.86 17.44 4.89
N ASN A 530 10.24 16.54 3.99
CA ASN A 530 11.48 15.76 4.08
C ASN A 530 12.62 16.54 3.40
N ILE A 531 13.70 16.77 4.12
CA ILE A 531 14.91 17.40 3.58
C ILE A 531 16.05 16.41 3.78
N MET A 532 16.55 15.83 2.68
CA MET A 532 17.65 14.88 2.76
C MET A 532 18.94 15.56 3.18
N LEU A 533 19.62 14.96 4.15
CA LEU A 533 20.90 15.41 4.69
C LEU A 533 22.00 14.43 4.28
N ASP A 534 23.27 14.88 4.30
CA ASP A 534 24.45 14.03 4.06
C ASP A 534 24.33 13.18 2.78
N THR A 535 24.00 13.86 1.67
CA THR A 535 23.65 13.22 0.39
C THR A 535 24.78 12.40 -0.24
N GLY A 536 26.03 12.60 0.20
CA GLY A 536 27.20 11.83 -0.23
C GLY A 536 27.42 10.53 0.54
N ASN A 537 26.72 10.30 1.63
CA ASN A 537 26.92 9.12 2.47
C ASN A 537 26.27 7.86 1.85
N THR A 538 27.04 6.78 1.72
CA THR A 538 26.57 5.53 1.13
C THR A 538 26.11 4.49 2.16
N ARG A 539 26.23 4.78 3.46
CA ARG A 539 25.95 3.84 4.56
C ARG A 539 24.88 4.30 5.52
N ILE A 540 24.70 5.62 5.63
CA ILE A 540 23.71 6.25 6.51
C ILE A 540 22.72 7.01 5.65
N LEU A 541 21.45 6.86 5.97
CA LEU A 541 20.38 7.69 5.45
C LEU A 541 19.98 8.69 6.54
N SER A 542 20.12 10.00 6.25
CA SER A 542 19.71 11.06 7.17
C SER A 542 18.79 12.04 6.48
N TRP A 543 17.75 12.48 7.20
CA TRP A 543 16.83 13.52 6.73
C TRP A 543 16.35 14.38 7.90
N MET A 544 15.89 15.56 7.55
CA MET A 544 15.26 16.49 8.48
C MET A 544 13.77 16.61 8.16
N ARG A 545 12.95 16.55 9.18
CA ARG A 545 11.53 16.92 9.11
C ARG A 545 11.40 18.37 9.57
N GLN A 546 10.81 19.20 8.71
CA GLN A 546 10.67 20.63 8.96
C GLN A 546 9.26 21.10 8.62
N ALA A 547 8.54 21.60 9.62
CA ALA A 547 7.24 22.27 9.45
C ALA A 547 7.34 23.74 9.86
N PRO A 548 6.59 24.64 9.25
CA PRO A 548 6.56 26.07 9.63
C PRO A 548 6.19 26.26 11.10
N GLY A 549 7.03 26.99 11.84
CA GLY A 549 6.78 27.31 13.25
C GLY A 549 6.97 26.15 14.24
N ALA A 550 7.41 24.99 13.79
CA ALA A 550 7.71 23.85 14.65
C ALA A 550 9.21 23.61 14.80
N PRO A 551 9.68 22.99 15.90
CA PRO A 551 11.05 22.51 16.02
C PRO A 551 11.39 21.53 14.90
N GLN A 552 12.61 21.64 14.36
CA GLN A 552 13.12 20.72 13.36
C GLN A 552 13.48 19.38 14.02
N VAL A 553 13.25 18.29 13.32
CA VAL A 553 13.59 16.93 13.79
C VAL A 553 14.51 16.26 12.77
N VAL A 554 15.64 15.74 13.26
CA VAL A 554 16.58 14.97 12.46
C VAL A 554 16.37 13.49 12.71
N VAL A 555 16.38 12.72 11.63
CA VAL A 555 16.38 11.26 11.64
C VAL A 555 17.67 10.78 10.97
N SER A 556 18.38 9.85 11.60
CA SER A 556 19.58 9.21 11.04
C SER A 556 19.53 7.72 11.26
N VAL A 557 19.80 6.96 10.21
CA VAL A 557 19.63 5.50 10.17
C VAL A 557 20.86 4.87 9.50
N ASN A 558 21.50 3.94 10.20
CA ASN A 558 22.62 3.17 9.67
C ASN A 558 22.09 1.94 8.92
N PHE A 559 22.41 1.83 7.63
CA PHE A 559 22.00 0.73 6.75
C PHE A 559 22.99 -0.44 6.73
N THR A 560 23.93 -0.50 7.68
CA THR A 560 25.00 -1.50 7.67
C THR A 560 25.16 -2.21 9.02
N ALA A 561 25.69 -3.42 8.97
CA ALA A 561 26.10 -4.19 10.15
C ALA A 561 27.35 -3.64 10.86
N GLN A 562 27.91 -2.52 10.43
CA GLN A 562 29.08 -1.91 11.03
C GLN A 562 28.70 -0.60 11.73
N PRO A 563 29.28 -0.29 12.91
CA PRO A 563 29.09 1.00 13.54
C PRO A 563 29.51 2.14 12.59
N GLN A 564 28.73 3.21 12.58
CA GLN A 564 28.95 4.39 11.76
C GLN A 564 28.86 5.65 12.61
N THR A 565 29.50 6.71 12.16
CA THR A 565 29.34 8.06 12.74
C THR A 565 29.09 9.05 11.62
N VAL A 566 28.12 9.94 11.79
CA VAL A 566 27.80 10.98 10.80
C VAL A 566 27.93 12.36 11.41
N ASP A 567 28.46 13.30 10.63
CA ASP A 567 28.46 14.73 10.88
C ASP A 567 27.49 15.41 9.92
N LEU A 568 26.39 15.92 10.43
CA LEU A 568 25.33 16.56 9.64
C LEU A 568 25.50 18.07 9.49
N THR A 569 26.65 18.63 9.92
CA THR A 569 26.95 20.05 9.79
C THR A 569 27.74 20.40 8.51
N VAL A 570 28.25 19.39 7.79
CA VAL A 570 29.30 19.57 6.77
C VAL A 570 28.79 19.79 5.35
N ASP A 571 27.60 19.31 4.98
CA ASP A 571 27.17 19.29 3.56
C ASP A 571 26.09 20.33 3.22
N GLY A 572 26.43 21.62 3.24
CA GLY A 572 25.62 22.64 2.51
C GLY A 572 24.18 22.86 2.98
N ALA A 573 23.71 22.12 3.97
CA ALA A 573 22.38 22.29 4.55
C ALA A 573 22.26 23.54 5.44
N GLY A 574 23.37 24.29 5.66
CA GLY A 574 23.39 25.50 6.48
C GLY A 574 22.94 25.28 7.93
N ILE A 575 23.05 24.03 8.41
CA ILE A 575 22.61 23.69 9.76
C ILE A 575 23.76 23.99 10.70
N GLU A 576 23.63 25.05 11.50
CA GLU A 576 24.54 25.34 12.59
C GLU A 576 24.61 24.15 13.57
N PRO A 577 25.76 23.92 14.23
CA PRO A 577 25.90 22.88 15.23
C PRO A 577 25.00 23.17 16.44
N ARG A 578 23.77 22.62 16.39
CA ARG A 578 22.77 22.75 17.44
C ARG A 578 22.84 21.56 18.39
N ARG A 579 22.41 21.77 19.62
CA ARG A 579 22.17 20.69 20.57
C ARG A 579 20.94 19.88 20.12
N LEU A 580 20.92 18.61 20.53
CA LEU A 580 19.86 17.67 20.21
C LEU A 580 19.14 17.26 21.50
N LYS A 581 17.82 17.17 21.40
CA LYS A 581 16.97 16.50 22.38
C LYS A 581 16.53 15.17 21.76
N THR A 582 16.98 14.07 22.31
CA THR A 582 16.60 12.73 21.84
C THR A 582 15.09 12.52 21.99
N LEU A 583 14.42 12.13 20.92
CA LEU A 583 13.01 11.74 20.87
C LEU A 583 12.85 10.21 20.88
N LEU A 584 13.68 9.52 20.09
CA LEU A 584 13.72 8.06 20.01
C LEU A 584 15.10 7.61 19.53
N LYS A 585 15.58 6.48 20.02
CA LYS A 585 16.80 5.83 19.56
C LYS A 585 16.72 4.32 19.74
N SER A 586 17.36 3.57 18.86
CA SER A 586 17.45 2.12 19.00
C SER A 586 18.40 1.72 20.15
N PRO A 587 18.28 0.49 20.68
CA PRO A 587 19.16 -0.02 21.72
C PRO A 587 20.65 0.15 21.32
N GLY A 588 21.50 0.50 22.29
CA GLY A 588 22.94 0.68 22.08
C GLY A 588 23.36 2.01 21.44
N VAL A 589 22.44 2.85 20.97
CA VAL A 589 22.75 4.20 20.47
C VAL A 589 22.85 5.18 21.63
N ALA A 590 23.94 5.90 21.72
CA ALA A 590 24.15 6.95 22.73
C ALA A 590 23.40 8.24 22.35
N ASP A 591 23.13 9.11 23.36
CA ASP A 591 22.61 10.44 23.10
C ASP A 591 23.71 11.34 22.54
N PRO A 592 23.59 11.82 21.29
CA PRO A 592 24.62 12.69 20.71
C PRO A 592 24.54 14.09 21.32
N ALA A 593 25.69 14.67 21.58
CA ALA A 593 25.79 16.04 22.13
C ALA A 593 25.36 17.11 21.11
N SER A 594 25.56 16.84 19.81
CA SER A 594 25.21 17.76 18.72
C SER A 594 25.17 17.03 17.38
N LEU A 595 24.79 17.75 16.32
CA LEU A 595 24.79 17.25 14.92
C LEU A 595 26.19 16.88 14.39
N LYS A 596 27.28 17.32 15.03
CA LYS A 596 28.66 17.04 14.57
C LYS A 596 29.08 15.58 14.70
N SER A 597 28.44 14.82 15.58
CA SER A 597 28.84 13.43 15.80
C SER A 597 27.67 12.64 16.34
N ILE A 598 26.93 12.00 15.42
CA ILE A 598 25.88 11.03 15.76
C ILE A 598 26.48 9.64 15.52
N ALA A 599 26.75 8.92 16.60
CA ALA A 599 27.27 7.56 16.56
C ALA A 599 26.12 6.56 16.54
N LEU A 600 26.08 5.73 15.51
CA LEU A 600 25.07 4.70 15.29
C LEU A 600 25.73 3.32 15.34
N GLY A 601 25.23 2.42 16.16
CA GLY A 601 25.61 1.01 16.13
C GLY A 601 25.20 0.32 14.81
N PRO A 602 25.46 -0.99 14.67
CA PRO A 602 24.93 -1.77 13.55
C PRO A 602 23.42 -1.56 13.42
N TYR A 603 22.97 -1.18 12.22
CA TYR A 603 21.55 -0.85 11.95
C TYR A 603 20.92 0.10 12.98
N GLY A 604 21.72 0.99 13.53
CA GLY A 604 21.32 1.93 14.58
C GLY A 604 20.43 3.04 14.03
N VAL A 605 19.46 3.46 14.84
CA VAL A 605 18.50 4.54 14.54
C VAL A 605 18.59 5.63 15.59
N TYR A 606 18.56 6.89 15.16
CA TYR A 606 18.48 8.06 16.01
C TYR A 606 17.45 9.06 15.48
N ILE A 607 16.57 9.55 16.36
CA ILE A 607 15.62 10.63 16.09
C ILE A 607 15.75 11.69 17.16
N GLY A 608 16.02 12.95 16.79
CA GLY A 608 16.25 14.05 17.71
C GLY A 608 15.69 15.38 17.24
N GLU A 609 15.18 16.16 18.20
CA GLU A 609 14.72 17.54 18.01
C GLU A 609 15.91 18.51 18.13
N LEU A 610 16.00 19.47 17.21
CA LEU A 610 17.01 20.54 17.23
C LEU A 610 16.60 21.62 18.24
N LEU A 611 17.53 21.93 19.19
CA LEU A 611 17.34 22.94 20.23
C LEU A 611 17.97 24.31 19.88
#